data_8d2a2a860e16c0322aabe441c530a81f
#
_entry.id   8d2a2a860e16c0322aabe441c530a81f
#
_cell.length_a   1.000
_cell.length_b   1.000
_cell.length_c   1.000
_cell.angle_alpha   90.00
_cell.angle_beta   90.00
_cell.angle_gamma   90.00
#
_symmetry.space_group_name_H-M   'P 1'
#
loop_
_entity.id
_entity.type
_entity.pdbx_description
1 polymer ?
#
loop_
_entity_poly.entity_id
_entity_poly.type
_entity_poly.pdbx_seq_one_letter_code
_entity_poly.pdbx_strand_id
1 'polypeptide(L)'
;MNKRWLITGTGSGLGRALAETALARGDKVAAIQRGGDDLPGATTRRCDVRDVGAMTEAVSAAGEIDVLVANAGYGLIGGVEETSDAELREQFEVNFFSVMSLLRAVLPGMRQRRSGHIIAISSVSGLVGWPSLGPYSASKFALEGAMETLAQEVAPLGIAVTLIEPGGLRTDFSTRSRRQSARVIADYDDTVGQSRRLLADHAGGEAGDPVKAAHAILAVADHPEPPLRLLLGEDALLYTEGKLITQRAEIEAWRRVTLGISF
;
A
#
# COMPACT_ATOMS: atom_id res chain seq x y z
N MET A 1 22.48 -5.32 -12.42
CA MET A 1 21.69 -5.46 -13.67
C MET A 1 20.57 -4.45 -13.59
N ASN A 2 20.22 -3.79 -14.70
CA ASN A 2 19.08 -2.86 -14.71
C ASN A 2 17.77 -3.65 -14.63
N LYS A 3 16.97 -3.41 -13.60
CA LYS A 3 15.68 -4.06 -13.39
C LYS A 3 14.57 -3.43 -14.22
N ARG A 4 13.53 -4.21 -14.52
CA ARG A 4 12.31 -3.75 -15.18
C ARG A 4 11.19 -3.65 -14.14
N TRP A 5 10.76 -2.44 -13.89
CA TRP A 5 9.73 -2.09 -12.90
C TRP A 5 8.40 -1.87 -13.57
N LEU A 6 7.33 -2.36 -12.97
CA LEU A 6 5.97 -1.92 -13.22
C LEU A 6 5.47 -1.23 -11.95
N ILE A 7 5.16 0.07 -12.04
CA ILE A 7 4.76 0.87 -10.89
C ILE A 7 3.40 1.50 -11.15
N THR A 8 2.42 1.28 -10.27
CA THR A 8 1.11 1.94 -10.34
C THR A 8 1.06 3.20 -9.48
N GLY A 9 0.28 4.21 -9.93
CA GLY A 9 0.13 5.46 -9.18
C GLY A 9 1.33 6.40 -9.28
N THR A 10 2.00 6.42 -10.43
CA THR A 10 3.22 7.23 -10.69
C THR A 10 2.95 8.70 -10.97
N GLY A 11 1.70 9.13 -11.00
CA GLY A 11 1.33 10.53 -11.30
C GLY A 11 1.72 11.53 -10.20
N SER A 12 1.96 11.06 -8.97
CA SER A 12 2.34 11.90 -7.82
C SER A 12 2.93 11.09 -6.66
N GLY A 13 3.35 11.76 -5.62
CA GLY A 13 3.72 11.19 -4.32
C GLY A 13 4.81 10.13 -4.38
N LEU A 14 4.67 9.09 -3.56
CA LEU A 14 5.67 8.02 -3.43
C LEU A 14 5.90 7.27 -4.76
N GLY A 15 4.81 6.97 -5.51
CA GLY A 15 4.93 6.26 -6.78
C GLY A 15 5.75 7.04 -7.82
N ARG A 16 5.61 8.37 -7.85
CA ARG A 16 6.41 9.24 -8.70
C ARG A 16 7.88 9.28 -8.25
N ALA A 17 8.12 9.53 -6.96
CA ALA A 17 9.47 9.54 -6.41
C ALA A 17 10.22 8.23 -6.65
N LEU A 18 9.52 7.09 -6.49
CA LEU A 18 10.08 5.77 -6.74
C LEU A 18 10.44 5.56 -8.22
N ALA A 19 9.53 5.94 -9.13
CA ALA A 19 9.77 5.82 -10.56
C ALA A 19 10.95 6.70 -11.02
N GLU A 20 11.03 7.95 -10.55
CA GLU A 20 12.14 8.87 -10.84
C GLU A 20 13.47 8.33 -10.29
N THR A 21 13.48 7.79 -9.06
CA THR A 21 14.67 7.22 -8.44
C THR A 21 15.15 5.96 -9.18
N ALA A 22 14.23 5.08 -9.61
CA ALA A 22 14.57 3.90 -10.39
C ALA A 22 15.13 4.28 -11.77
N LEU A 23 14.54 5.25 -12.47
CA LEU A 23 15.04 5.77 -13.75
C LEU A 23 16.42 6.40 -13.61
N ALA A 24 16.66 7.21 -12.57
CA ALA A 24 17.95 7.83 -12.30
C ALA A 24 19.06 6.80 -12.04
N ARG A 25 18.71 5.63 -11.51
CA ARG A 25 19.62 4.47 -11.34
C ARG A 25 19.91 3.74 -12.66
N GLY A 26 19.17 4.03 -13.73
CA GLY A 26 19.27 3.39 -15.04
C GLY A 26 18.35 2.16 -15.21
N ASP A 27 17.40 1.95 -14.31
CA ASP A 27 16.39 0.91 -14.45
C ASP A 27 15.35 1.29 -15.54
N LYS A 28 14.60 0.30 -16.01
CA LYS A 28 13.47 0.51 -16.92
C LYS A 28 12.18 0.59 -16.11
N VAL A 29 11.34 1.58 -16.39
CA VAL A 29 10.07 1.78 -15.67
C VAL A 29 8.89 1.80 -16.65
N ALA A 30 7.95 0.87 -16.45
CA ALA A 30 6.60 0.97 -16.96
C ALA A 30 5.73 1.66 -15.90
N ALA A 31 5.38 2.91 -16.16
CA ALA A 31 4.64 3.79 -15.26
C ALA A 31 3.14 3.73 -15.58
N ILE A 32 2.31 3.38 -14.60
CA ILE A 32 0.86 3.36 -14.73
C ILE A 32 0.28 4.47 -13.88
N GLN A 33 -0.46 5.37 -14.51
CA GLN A 33 -1.07 6.53 -13.85
C GLN A 33 -2.41 6.90 -14.48
N ARG A 34 -3.29 7.49 -13.68
CA ARG A 34 -4.58 8.00 -14.15
C ARG A 34 -4.46 9.40 -14.74
N GLY A 35 -3.59 10.21 -14.18
CA GLY A 35 -3.31 11.62 -14.55
C GLY A 35 -1.93 12.04 -14.07
N GLY A 36 -1.60 13.32 -14.22
CA GLY A 36 -0.26 13.87 -13.97
C GLY A 36 0.60 13.91 -15.23
N ASP A 37 1.78 14.50 -15.14
CA ASP A 37 2.72 14.60 -16.26
C ASP A 37 3.42 13.27 -16.50
N ASP A 38 3.73 12.99 -17.75
CA ASP A 38 4.51 11.81 -18.13
C ASP A 38 5.92 11.89 -17.50
N LEU A 39 6.44 10.73 -17.15
CA LEU A 39 7.79 10.63 -16.59
C LEU A 39 8.81 10.49 -17.71
N PRO A 40 9.72 11.45 -17.90
CA PRO A 40 10.79 11.33 -18.89
C PRO A 40 11.59 10.03 -18.66
N GLY A 41 11.75 9.24 -19.72
CA GLY A 41 12.48 7.97 -19.67
C GLY A 41 11.63 6.75 -19.25
N ALA A 42 10.40 6.93 -18.78
CA ALA A 42 9.48 5.83 -18.51
C ALA A 42 8.58 5.54 -19.72
N THR A 43 8.12 4.29 -19.83
CA THR A 43 6.99 3.93 -20.67
C THR A 43 5.70 4.19 -19.89
N THR A 44 5.08 5.35 -20.10
CA THR A 44 3.86 5.74 -19.37
C THR A 44 2.59 5.22 -20.04
N ARG A 45 1.72 4.60 -19.26
CA ARG A 45 0.36 4.19 -19.64
C ARG A 45 -0.66 4.90 -18.76
N ARG A 46 -1.67 5.52 -19.39
CA ARG A 46 -2.77 6.20 -18.71
C ARG A 46 -3.96 5.27 -18.60
N CYS A 47 -4.22 4.73 -17.43
CA CYS A 47 -5.42 3.95 -17.14
C CYS A 47 -5.80 4.04 -15.66
N ASP A 48 -7.06 3.73 -15.38
CA ASP A 48 -7.54 3.54 -14.01
C ASP A 48 -7.20 2.11 -13.57
N VAL A 49 -6.63 1.94 -12.39
CA VAL A 49 -6.28 0.61 -11.86
C VAL A 49 -7.48 -0.31 -11.66
N ARG A 50 -8.71 0.24 -11.63
CA ARG A 50 -9.96 -0.52 -11.56
C ARG A 50 -10.37 -1.14 -12.90
N ASP A 51 -9.82 -0.64 -14.01
CA ASP A 51 -10.06 -1.20 -15.34
C ASP A 51 -9.16 -2.42 -15.57
N VAL A 52 -9.72 -3.61 -15.30
CA VAL A 52 -8.99 -4.89 -15.41
C VAL A 52 -8.47 -5.14 -16.81
N GLY A 53 -9.22 -4.75 -17.88
CA GLY A 53 -8.82 -4.90 -19.27
C GLY A 53 -7.60 -4.03 -19.57
N ALA A 54 -7.70 -2.72 -19.31
CA ALA A 54 -6.61 -1.77 -19.52
C ALA A 54 -5.35 -2.14 -18.71
N MET A 55 -5.52 -2.64 -17.48
CA MET A 55 -4.41 -3.11 -16.65
C MET A 55 -3.74 -4.36 -17.23
N THR A 56 -4.51 -5.31 -17.74
CA THR A 56 -3.98 -6.52 -18.39
C THR A 56 -3.18 -6.16 -19.65
N GLU A 57 -3.68 -5.24 -20.46
CA GLU A 57 -2.97 -4.71 -21.64
C GLU A 57 -1.69 -3.98 -21.23
N ALA A 58 -1.73 -3.17 -20.16
CA ALA A 58 -0.55 -2.47 -19.65
C ALA A 58 0.54 -3.42 -19.18
N VAL A 59 0.19 -4.49 -18.44
CA VAL A 59 1.10 -5.56 -18.03
C VAL A 59 1.70 -6.27 -19.22
N SER A 60 0.87 -6.65 -20.20
CA SER A 60 1.34 -7.31 -21.44
C SER A 60 2.33 -6.43 -22.23
N ALA A 61 2.03 -5.15 -22.36
CA ALA A 61 2.89 -4.18 -23.04
C ALA A 61 4.20 -3.87 -22.29
N ALA A 62 4.24 -4.01 -20.98
CA ALA A 62 5.46 -3.87 -20.19
C ALA A 62 6.45 -5.02 -20.43
N GLY A 63 5.98 -6.16 -20.94
CA GLY A 63 6.80 -7.33 -21.18
C GLY A 63 7.24 -8.01 -19.88
N GLU A 64 8.51 -8.37 -19.78
CA GLU A 64 9.03 -8.96 -18.55
C GLU A 64 9.14 -7.91 -17.44
N ILE A 65 8.63 -8.27 -16.26
CA ILE A 65 8.62 -7.44 -15.06
C ILE A 65 9.44 -8.13 -13.98
N ASP A 66 10.54 -7.51 -13.56
CA ASP A 66 11.39 -8.01 -12.46
C ASP A 66 10.84 -7.58 -11.11
N VAL A 67 10.30 -6.35 -11.04
CA VAL A 67 9.69 -5.78 -9.82
C VAL A 67 8.34 -5.18 -10.14
N LEU A 68 7.31 -5.67 -9.47
CA LEU A 68 5.98 -5.05 -9.46
C LEU A 68 5.84 -4.18 -8.21
N VAL A 69 5.39 -2.91 -8.38
CA VAL A 69 5.01 -2.05 -7.25
C VAL A 69 3.53 -1.67 -7.36
N ALA A 70 2.71 -2.30 -6.53
CA ALA A 70 1.31 -1.96 -6.36
C ALA A 70 1.19 -0.78 -5.38
N ASN A 71 1.29 0.46 -5.93
CA ASN A 71 1.31 1.68 -5.12
C ASN A 71 0.03 2.51 -5.24
N ALA A 72 -0.72 2.42 -6.34
CA ALA A 72 -1.94 3.20 -6.51
C ALA A 72 -2.92 2.98 -5.35
N GLY A 73 -3.39 4.09 -4.75
CA GLY A 73 -4.30 4.04 -3.63
C GLY A 73 -4.75 5.44 -3.21
N TYR A 74 -5.77 5.49 -2.37
CA TYR A 74 -6.24 6.71 -1.72
C TYR A 74 -6.77 6.41 -0.32
N GLY A 75 -6.98 7.45 0.50
CA GLY A 75 -7.54 7.33 1.84
C GLY A 75 -8.94 7.93 1.92
N LEU A 76 -9.92 7.15 2.36
CA LEU A 76 -11.24 7.63 2.75
C LEU A 76 -11.24 7.93 4.25
N ILE A 77 -11.54 9.19 4.58
CA ILE A 77 -11.61 9.69 5.95
C ILE A 77 -13.07 9.76 6.37
N GLY A 78 -13.43 8.98 7.38
CA GLY A 78 -14.78 8.93 7.94
C GLY A 78 -14.87 7.86 9.03
N GLY A 79 -15.81 8.05 9.95
CA GLY A 79 -16.18 7.04 10.92
C GLY A 79 -16.82 5.82 10.24
N VAL A 80 -16.81 4.68 10.88
CA VAL A 80 -17.39 3.44 10.34
C VAL A 80 -18.86 3.64 10.00
N GLU A 81 -19.63 4.29 10.87
CA GLU A 81 -21.04 4.56 10.64
C GLU A 81 -21.28 5.76 9.67
N GLU A 82 -20.30 6.66 9.56
CA GLU A 82 -20.36 7.79 8.64
C GLU A 82 -20.14 7.40 7.17
N THR A 83 -19.51 6.26 6.94
CA THR A 83 -19.15 5.80 5.61
C THR A 83 -20.28 5.01 4.98
N SER A 84 -20.72 5.41 3.80
CA SER A 84 -21.71 4.66 3.01
C SER A 84 -21.11 3.39 2.39
N ASP A 85 -21.98 2.42 2.07
CA ASP A 85 -21.58 1.19 1.35
C ASP A 85 -20.87 1.49 0.02
N ALA A 86 -21.31 2.52 -0.70
CA ALA A 86 -20.71 2.90 -1.98
C ALA A 86 -19.27 3.43 -1.79
N GLU A 87 -19.05 4.30 -0.80
CA GLU A 87 -17.74 4.83 -0.48
C GLU A 87 -16.78 3.73 0.01
N LEU A 88 -17.27 2.82 0.86
CA LEU A 88 -16.49 1.68 1.33
C LEU A 88 -16.07 0.76 0.17
N ARG A 89 -17.02 0.43 -0.73
CA ARG A 89 -16.72 -0.41 -1.92
C ARG A 89 -15.70 0.27 -2.81
N GLU A 90 -15.82 1.58 -3.10
CA GLU A 90 -14.86 2.32 -3.91
C GLU A 90 -13.45 2.31 -3.28
N GLN A 91 -13.36 2.43 -1.94
CA GLN A 91 -12.08 2.31 -1.22
C GLN A 91 -11.42 0.95 -1.46
N PHE A 92 -12.20 -0.13 -1.37
CA PHE A 92 -11.72 -1.49 -1.61
C PHE A 92 -11.41 -1.76 -3.08
N GLU A 93 -12.20 -1.24 -4.01
CA GLU A 93 -11.93 -1.38 -5.46
C GLU A 93 -10.54 -0.87 -5.82
N VAL A 94 -10.14 0.30 -5.28
CA VAL A 94 -8.83 0.89 -5.58
C VAL A 94 -7.71 0.23 -4.77
N ASN A 95 -7.89 0.09 -3.44
CA ASN A 95 -6.77 -0.27 -2.56
C ASN A 95 -6.53 -1.78 -2.46
N PHE A 96 -7.53 -2.60 -2.82
CA PHE A 96 -7.47 -4.05 -2.66
C PHE A 96 -7.78 -4.80 -3.95
N PHE A 97 -8.98 -4.68 -4.52
CA PHE A 97 -9.38 -5.50 -5.67
C PHE A 97 -8.53 -5.21 -6.91
N SER A 98 -8.15 -3.96 -7.14
CA SER A 98 -7.24 -3.61 -8.24
C SER A 98 -5.88 -4.29 -8.09
N VAL A 99 -5.36 -4.38 -6.86
CA VAL A 99 -4.09 -5.08 -6.57
C VAL A 99 -4.24 -6.56 -6.85
N MET A 100 -5.35 -7.19 -6.41
CA MET A 100 -5.61 -8.61 -6.69
C MET A 100 -5.70 -8.91 -8.20
N SER A 101 -6.27 -7.99 -8.97
CA SER A 101 -6.36 -8.11 -10.43
C SER A 101 -4.98 -7.95 -11.09
N LEU A 102 -4.19 -6.99 -10.64
CA LEU A 102 -2.83 -6.77 -11.10
C LEU A 102 -1.92 -7.96 -10.82
N LEU A 103 -2.02 -8.56 -9.63
CA LEU A 103 -1.28 -9.78 -9.28
C LEU A 103 -1.60 -10.93 -10.22
N ARG A 104 -2.88 -11.17 -10.53
CA ARG A 104 -3.29 -12.21 -11.47
C ARG A 104 -2.73 -12.00 -12.88
N ALA A 105 -2.52 -10.76 -13.28
CA ALA A 105 -1.91 -10.44 -14.58
C ALA A 105 -0.38 -10.63 -14.60
N VAL A 106 0.32 -10.34 -13.50
CA VAL A 106 1.80 -10.36 -13.44
C VAL A 106 2.36 -11.72 -13.03
N LEU A 107 1.71 -12.40 -12.09
CA LEU A 107 2.20 -13.68 -11.53
C LEU A 107 2.49 -14.78 -12.57
N PRO A 108 1.72 -14.99 -13.64
CA PRO A 108 2.04 -16.02 -14.62
C PRO A 108 3.44 -15.88 -15.22
N GLY A 109 3.85 -14.65 -15.58
CA GLY A 109 5.18 -14.38 -16.11
C GLY A 109 6.29 -14.59 -15.09
N MET A 110 6.13 -14.11 -13.86
CA MET A 110 7.10 -14.34 -12.78
C MET A 110 7.22 -15.80 -12.41
N ARG A 111 6.10 -16.52 -12.33
CA ARG A 111 6.08 -17.98 -12.04
C ARG A 111 6.81 -18.79 -13.11
N GLN A 112 6.60 -18.45 -14.39
CA GLN A 112 7.27 -19.13 -15.50
C GLN A 112 8.79 -18.95 -15.42
N ARG A 113 9.26 -17.76 -15.08
CA ARG A 113 10.70 -17.47 -14.92
C ARG A 113 11.27 -17.91 -13.57
N ARG A 114 10.42 -18.28 -12.62
CA ARG A 114 10.79 -18.58 -11.22
C ARG A 114 11.61 -17.44 -10.59
N SER A 115 11.23 -16.22 -10.89
CA SER A 115 11.90 -15.02 -10.42
C SER A 115 10.96 -13.80 -10.49
N GLY A 116 11.03 -12.94 -9.49
CA GLY A 116 10.30 -11.68 -9.42
C GLY A 116 10.24 -11.16 -8.00
N HIS A 117 9.89 -9.89 -7.86
CA HIS A 117 9.62 -9.28 -6.57
C HIS A 117 8.32 -8.47 -6.65
N ILE A 118 7.37 -8.79 -5.80
CA ILE A 118 6.11 -8.08 -5.65
C ILE A 118 6.21 -7.18 -4.43
N ILE A 119 6.06 -5.88 -4.62
CA ILE A 119 6.08 -4.87 -3.56
C ILE A 119 4.70 -4.23 -3.51
N ALA A 120 4.00 -4.35 -2.40
CA ALA A 120 2.71 -3.71 -2.17
C ALA A 120 2.87 -2.55 -1.19
N ILE A 121 2.41 -1.35 -1.58
CA ILE A 121 2.41 -0.21 -0.68
C ILE A 121 1.19 -0.31 0.23
N SER A 122 1.44 -0.79 1.44
CA SER A 122 0.47 -0.83 2.53
C SER A 122 0.47 0.52 3.29
N SER A 123 0.44 0.47 4.59
CA SER A 123 0.53 1.61 5.51
C SER A 123 0.66 1.05 6.93
N VAL A 124 1.16 1.85 7.86
CA VAL A 124 0.96 1.57 9.30
C VAL A 124 -0.53 1.40 9.63
N SER A 125 -1.44 2.00 8.86
CA SER A 125 -2.89 1.77 8.94
C SER A 125 -3.35 0.36 8.51
N GLY A 126 -2.47 -0.45 7.95
CA GLY A 126 -2.69 -1.88 7.72
C GLY A 126 -2.41 -2.75 8.96
N LEU A 127 -1.79 -2.18 9.99
CA LEU A 127 -1.44 -2.83 11.25
C LEU A 127 -2.19 -2.24 12.45
N VAL A 128 -2.47 -0.94 12.41
CA VAL A 128 -3.11 -0.18 13.49
C VAL A 128 -4.33 0.55 12.95
N GLY A 129 -5.44 0.53 13.69
CA GLY A 129 -6.65 1.30 13.38
C GLY A 129 -6.72 2.58 14.20
N TRP A 130 -7.23 3.65 13.57
CA TRP A 130 -7.52 4.93 14.23
C TRP A 130 -8.95 5.39 13.95
N PRO A 131 -9.54 6.20 14.84
CA PRO A 131 -10.78 6.89 14.53
C PRO A 131 -10.64 7.65 13.20
N SER A 132 -11.71 7.79 12.46
CA SER A 132 -11.78 8.37 11.12
C SER A 132 -11.07 7.64 9.97
N LEU A 133 -10.28 6.61 10.23
CA LEU A 133 -9.57 5.84 9.20
C LEU A 133 -10.13 4.43 8.98
N GLY A 134 -11.32 4.11 9.52
CA GLY A 134 -11.90 2.77 9.47
C GLY A 134 -11.89 2.13 8.08
N PRO A 135 -12.48 2.75 7.05
CA PRO A 135 -12.52 2.20 5.68
C PRO A 135 -11.13 2.02 5.05
N TYR A 136 -10.25 3.01 5.26
CA TYR A 136 -8.88 2.96 4.77
C TYR A 136 -8.08 1.85 5.46
N SER A 137 -8.10 1.82 6.80
CA SER A 137 -7.44 0.76 7.58
C SER A 137 -7.95 -0.61 7.17
N ALA A 138 -9.27 -0.82 7.06
CA ALA A 138 -9.83 -2.09 6.64
C ALA A 138 -9.29 -2.55 5.27
N SER A 139 -9.17 -1.64 4.29
CA SER A 139 -8.61 -1.96 2.98
C SER A 139 -7.13 -2.35 3.04
N LYS A 140 -6.35 -1.72 3.94
CA LYS A 140 -4.93 -2.03 4.12
C LYS A 140 -4.73 -3.32 4.93
N PHE A 141 -5.54 -3.58 5.97
CA PHE A 141 -5.55 -4.87 6.65
C PHE A 141 -5.89 -6.04 5.71
N ALA A 142 -6.84 -5.84 4.79
CA ALA A 142 -7.13 -6.83 3.76
C ALA A 142 -5.92 -7.10 2.85
N LEU A 143 -5.19 -6.04 2.47
CA LEU A 143 -3.98 -6.13 1.67
C LEU A 143 -2.87 -6.88 2.42
N GLU A 144 -2.67 -6.57 3.72
CA GLU A 144 -1.70 -7.27 4.58
C GLU A 144 -1.93 -8.78 4.59
N GLY A 145 -3.15 -9.22 4.89
CA GLY A 145 -3.50 -10.63 4.94
C GLY A 145 -3.32 -11.34 3.60
N ALA A 146 -3.72 -10.67 2.50
CA ALA A 146 -3.57 -11.23 1.15
C ALA A 146 -2.09 -11.38 0.75
N MET A 147 -1.25 -10.38 1.04
CA MET A 147 0.17 -10.42 0.70
C MET A 147 0.95 -11.39 1.57
N GLU A 148 0.62 -11.53 2.86
CA GLU A 148 1.21 -12.53 3.75
C GLU A 148 0.92 -13.97 3.27
N THR A 149 -0.31 -14.20 2.80
CA THR A 149 -0.68 -15.49 2.18
C THR A 149 0.08 -15.72 0.88
N LEU A 150 0.07 -14.71 -0.01
CA LEU A 150 0.78 -14.79 -1.30
C LEU A 150 2.27 -15.09 -1.12
N ALA A 151 2.92 -14.48 -0.13
CA ALA A 151 4.34 -14.71 0.12
C ALA A 151 4.65 -16.19 0.35
N GLN A 152 3.79 -16.90 1.09
CA GLN A 152 3.94 -18.34 1.34
C GLN A 152 3.68 -19.16 0.07
N GLU A 153 2.69 -18.78 -0.74
CA GLU A 153 2.33 -19.49 -1.98
C GLU A 153 3.43 -19.39 -3.04
N VAL A 154 4.12 -18.24 -3.14
CA VAL A 154 5.07 -17.98 -4.23
C VAL A 154 6.55 -18.16 -3.84
N ALA A 155 6.87 -18.27 -2.56
CA ALA A 155 8.24 -18.48 -2.09
C ALA A 155 8.91 -19.69 -2.76
N PRO A 156 8.26 -20.88 -2.90
CA PRO A 156 8.86 -22.03 -3.59
C PRO A 156 9.08 -21.80 -5.09
N LEU A 157 8.52 -20.71 -5.63
CA LEU A 157 8.66 -20.31 -7.03
C LEU A 157 9.76 -19.27 -7.25
N GLY A 158 10.52 -18.90 -6.21
CA GLY A 158 11.58 -17.90 -6.29
C GLY A 158 11.05 -16.48 -6.49
N ILE A 159 9.81 -16.21 -6.07
CA ILE A 159 9.19 -14.89 -6.13
C ILE A 159 9.14 -14.32 -4.71
N ALA A 160 9.70 -13.13 -4.51
CA ALA A 160 9.64 -12.40 -3.25
C ALA A 160 8.39 -11.55 -3.15
N VAL A 161 7.91 -11.35 -1.93
CA VAL A 161 6.81 -10.41 -1.61
C VAL A 161 7.24 -9.53 -0.46
N THR A 162 7.04 -8.21 -0.61
CA THR A 162 7.29 -7.24 0.46
C THR A 162 6.12 -6.27 0.57
N LEU A 163 5.65 -6.08 1.80
CA LEU A 163 4.73 -5.04 2.20
C LEU A 163 5.55 -3.83 2.69
N ILE A 164 5.36 -2.68 2.09
CA ILE A 164 5.90 -1.42 2.59
C ILE A 164 4.83 -0.76 3.44
N GLU A 165 5.17 -0.45 4.66
CA GLU A 165 4.25 0.03 5.70
C GLU A 165 4.66 1.44 6.17
N PRO A 166 4.41 2.49 5.36
CA PRO A 166 4.79 3.83 5.73
C PRO A 166 3.91 4.39 6.85
N GLY A 167 4.52 5.23 7.69
CA GLY A 167 3.82 6.23 8.47
C GLY A 167 3.45 7.45 7.60
N GLY A 168 3.49 8.64 8.17
CA GLY A 168 3.20 9.88 7.44
C GLY A 168 4.32 10.25 6.46
N LEU A 169 4.05 10.16 5.16
CA LEU A 169 4.94 10.64 4.10
C LEU A 169 4.45 11.98 3.57
N ARG A 170 5.35 12.96 3.44
CA ARG A 170 5.05 14.28 2.88
C ARG A 170 4.84 14.21 1.38
N THR A 171 3.61 13.90 0.99
CA THR A 171 3.18 13.71 -0.40
C THR A 171 1.79 14.31 -0.62
N ASP A 172 1.35 14.34 -1.87
CA ASP A 172 -0.04 14.71 -2.22
C ASP A 172 -1.09 13.74 -1.66
N PHE A 173 -0.68 12.64 -1.01
CA PHE A 173 -1.63 11.72 -0.38
C PHE A 173 -2.45 12.41 0.70
N SER A 174 -1.83 13.25 1.50
CA SER A 174 -2.48 13.99 2.59
C SER A 174 -3.41 15.12 2.12
N THR A 175 -3.36 15.49 0.85
CA THR A 175 -4.15 16.58 0.26
C THR A 175 -5.06 16.11 -0.87
N ARG A 176 -4.49 15.63 -1.99
CA ARG A 176 -5.24 15.26 -3.20
C ARG A 176 -5.81 13.85 -3.19
N SER A 177 -5.14 12.92 -2.49
CA SER A 177 -5.55 11.50 -2.45
C SER A 177 -6.31 11.16 -1.18
N ARG A 178 -6.76 12.14 -0.41
CA ARG A 178 -7.73 11.95 0.67
C ARG A 178 -9.12 12.41 0.23
N ARG A 179 -10.13 11.60 0.54
CA ARG A 179 -11.54 11.93 0.40
C ARG A 179 -12.19 11.86 1.78
N GLN A 180 -13.25 12.59 1.99
CA GLN A 180 -14.02 12.52 3.21
C GLN A 180 -15.37 11.89 2.92
N SER A 181 -15.89 11.10 3.87
CA SER A 181 -17.27 10.62 3.85
C SER A 181 -18.23 11.79 3.79
N ALA A 182 -19.28 11.65 3.00
CA ALA A 182 -20.27 12.69 2.83
C ALA A 182 -21.08 12.95 4.12
N ARG A 183 -21.27 11.89 4.93
CA ARG A 183 -22.01 11.98 6.21
C ARG A 183 -21.07 12.32 7.35
N VAL A 184 -21.53 13.16 8.28
CA VAL A 184 -20.89 13.50 9.54
C VAL A 184 -21.91 13.34 10.65
N ILE A 185 -21.53 12.62 11.73
CA ILE A 185 -22.39 12.37 12.89
C ILE A 185 -21.83 13.10 14.09
N ALA A 186 -22.63 14.02 14.66
CA ALA A 186 -22.18 14.90 15.74
C ALA A 186 -21.74 14.13 16.99
N ASP A 187 -22.36 12.99 17.29
CA ASP A 187 -22.01 12.14 18.45
C ASP A 187 -20.58 11.58 18.40
N TYR A 188 -19.95 11.61 17.23
CA TYR A 188 -18.56 11.18 17.04
C TYR A 188 -17.56 12.34 16.96
N ASP A 189 -17.96 13.58 17.27
CA ASP A 189 -17.07 14.74 17.12
C ASP A 189 -15.82 14.67 18.00
N ASP A 190 -15.94 14.15 19.23
CA ASP A 190 -14.83 14.00 20.18
C ASP A 190 -13.85 12.88 19.80
N THR A 191 -14.19 12.02 18.86
CA THR A 191 -13.34 10.91 18.41
C THR A 191 -13.02 11.06 16.91
N VAL A 192 -13.96 10.77 16.03
CA VAL A 192 -13.81 10.87 14.59
C VAL A 192 -13.55 12.29 14.14
N GLY A 193 -14.29 13.26 14.69
CA GLY A 193 -14.12 14.68 14.40
C GLY A 193 -12.75 15.21 14.81
N GLN A 194 -12.30 14.88 16.02
CA GLN A 194 -10.98 15.26 16.50
C GLN A 194 -9.87 14.64 15.63
N SER A 195 -9.94 13.35 15.32
CA SER A 195 -8.98 12.69 14.44
C SER A 195 -8.94 13.30 13.04
N ARG A 196 -10.10 13.65 12.49
CA ARG A 196 -10.21 14.34 11.20
C ARG A 196 -9.51 15.70 11.20
N ARG A 197 -9.69 16.50 12.26
CA ARG A 197 -9.01 17.80 12.45
C ARG A 197 -7.49 17.59 12.54
N LEU A 198 -7.02 16.67 13.37
CA LEU A 198 -5.59 16.38 13.52
C LEU A 198 -4.95 15.97 12.18
N LEU A 199 -5.62 15.13 11.40
CA LEU A 199 -5.14 14.73 10.07
C LEU A 199 -5.10 15.91 9.07
N ALA A 200 -6.03 16.88 9.20
CA ALA A 200 -6.04 18.06 8.36
C ALA A 200 -4.92 19.02 8.74
N ASP A 201 -4.71 19.26 10.04
CA ASP A 201 -3.71 20.17 10.57
C ASP A 201 -2.27 19.72 10.27
N HIS A 202 -2.04 18.38 10.21
CA HIS A 202 -0.73 17.81 9.92
C HIS A 202 -0.45 17.63 8.40
N ALA A 203 -1.43 17.92 7.54
CA ALA A 203 -1.27 17.72 6.10
C ALA A 203 -0.16 18.61 5.52
N GLY A 204 0.84 17.98 4.88
CA GLY A 204 2.03 18.65 4.35
C GLY A 204 3.16 18.84 5.38
N GLY A 205 2.91 18.53 6.66
CA GLY A 205 3.88 18.56 7.76
C GLY A 205 4.44 17.20 8.14
N GLU A 206 4.10 16.15 7.40
CA GLU A 206 4.57 14.79 7.68
C GLU A 206 6.10 14.71 7.66
N ALA A 207 6.67 13.93 8.58
CA ALA A 207 8.12 13.81 8.75
C ALA A 207 8.80 12.97 7.67
N GLY A 208 8.06 12.04 7.05
CA GLY A 208 8.61 11.10 6.09
C GLY A 208 8.88 11.76 4.72
N ASP A 209 10.07 11.51 4.19
CA ASP A 209 10.53 11.98 2.89
C ASP A 209 10.26 10.90 1.83
N PRO A 210 9.42 11.17 0.79
CA PRO A 210 9.11 10.19 -0.24
C PRO A 210 10.32 9.76 -1.08
N VAL A 211 11.35 10.60 -1.23
CA VAL A 211 12.57 10.23 -1.96
C VAL A 211 13.41 9.26 -1.12
N LYS A 212 13.53 9.49 0.19
CA LYS A 212 14.21 8.54 1.08
C LYS A 212 13.45 7.21 1.16
N ALA A 213 12.11 7.26 1.19
CA ALA A 213 11.28 6.06 1.11
C ALA A 213 11.49 5.31 -0.22
N ALA A 214 11.59 6.01 -1.34
CA ALA A 214 11.92 5.42 -2.63
C ALA A 214 13.28 4.71 -2.61
N HIS A 215 14.32 5.33 -2.06
CA HIS A 215 15.63 4.68 -1.90
C HIS A 215 15.57 3.43 -1.02
N ALA A 216 14.81 3.44 0.07
CA ALA A 216 14.61 2.27 0.91
C ALA A 216 13.93 1.12 0.14
N ILE A 217 12.92 1.44 -0.68
CA ILE A 217 12.22 0.45 -1.53
C ILE A 217 13.18 -0.12 -2.60
N LEU A 218 14.02 0.70 -3.22
CA LEU A 218 15.05 0.20 -4.14
C LEU A 218 16.04 -0.74 -3.45
N ALA A 219 16.48 -0.38 -2.25
CA ALA A 219 17.39 -1.22 -1.47
C ALA A 219 16.77 -2.59 -1.13
N VAL A 220 15.49 -2.61 -0.74
CA VAL A 220 14.74 -3.85 -0.51
C VAL A 220 14.60 -4.67 -1.78
N ALA A 221 14.33 -4.03 -2.91
CA ALA A 221 14.22 -4.73 -4.19
C ALA A 221 15.54 -5.36 -4.64
N ASP A 222 16.66 -4.89 -4.13
CA ASP A 222 18.00 -5.41 -4.43
C ASP A 222 18.50 -6.43 -3.39
N HIS A 223 17.80 -6.54 -2.25
CA HIS A 223 18.22 -7.45 -1.19
C HIS A 223 18.01 -8.91 -1.62
N PRO A 224 18.97 -9.81 -1.39
CA PRO A 224 18.83 -11.22 -1.75
C PRO A 224 17.74 -11.95 -0.97
N GLU A 225 17.48 -11.52 0.25
CA GLU A 225 16.45 -12.03 1.16
C GLU A 225 15.62 -10.83 1.69
N PRO A 226 14.69 -10.28 0.87
CA PRO A 226 13.91 -9.13 1.29
C PRO A 226 12.91 -9.53 2.38
N PRO A 227 12.64 -8.62 3.35
CA PRO A 227 11.67 -8.89 4.40
C PRO A 227 10.25 -8.93 3.82
N LEU A 228 9.35 -9.69 4.45
CA LEU A 228 7.93 -9.62 4.13
C LEU A 228 7.34 -8.25 4.46
N ARG A 229 7.78 -7.62 5.56
CA ARG A 229 7.29 -6.31 6.02
C ARG A 229 8.44 -5.35 6.25
N LEU A 230 8.25 -4.11 5.80
CA LEU A 230 9.18 -3.01 6.04
C LEU A 230 8.41 -1.77 6.48
N LEU A 231 8.52 -1.43 7.75
CA LEU A 231 8.05 -0.15 8.30
C LEU A 231 8.93 0.99 7.77
N LEU A 232 8.31 2.09 7.38
CA LEU A 232 9.01 3.30 6.96
C LEU A 232 8.52 4.50 7.77
N GLY A 233 9.40 5.01 8.62
CA GLY A 233 9.18 6.16 9.50
C GLY A 233 9.19 5.78 10.97
N GLU A 234 9.62 6.72 11.80
CA GLU A 234 9.67 6.58 13.25
C GLU A 234 8.27 6.39 13.85
N ASP A 235 7.30 7.12 13.31
CA ASP A 235 5.89 7.02 13.66
C ASP A 235 5.32 5.63 13.35
N ALA A 236 5.65 5.06 12.18
CA ALA A 236 5.24 3.70 11.82
C ALA A 236 5.79 2.68 12.83
N LEU A 237 7.05 2.81 13.20
CA LEU A 237 7.68 1.93 14.20
C LEU A 237 6.99 2.07 15.56
N LEU A 238 6.85 3.29 16.07
CA LEU A 238 6.26 3.58 17.38
C LEU A 238 4.84 3.01 17.51
N TYR A 239 3.99 3.27 16.52
CA TYR A 239 2.59 2.81 16.55
C TYR A 239 2.49 1.29 16.45
N THR A 240 3.31 0.66 15.61
CA THR A 240 3.33 -0.79 15.45
C THR A 240 3.81 -1.49 16.71
N GLU A 241 4.89 -1.02 17.33
CA GLU A 241 5.38 -1.58 18.61
C GLU A 241 4.33 -1.46 19.72
N GLY A 242 3.69 -0.29 19.85
CA GLY A 242 2.60 -0.08 20.82
C GLY A 242 1.43 -1.04 20.60
N LYS A 243 1.05 -1.27 19.35
CA LYS A 243 -0.01 -2.24 19.00
C LYS A 243 0.38 -3.67 19.37
N LEU A 244 1.60 -4.10 19.08
CA LEU A 244 2.08 -5.44 19.39
C LEU A 244 2.12 -5.69 20.91
N ILE A 245 2.57 -4.70 21.70
CA ILE A 245 2.55 -4.76 23.16
C ILE A 245 1.12 -4.97 23.68
N THR A 246 0.17 -4.16 23.19
CA THR A 246 -1.24 -4.26 23.61
C THR A 246 -1.83 -5.61 23.24
N GLN A 247 -1.64 -6.08 22.01
CA GLN A 247 -2.16 -7.38 21.57
C GLN A 247 -1.57 -8.53 22.40
N ARG A 248 -0.28 -8.49 22.71
CA ARG A 248 0.35 -9.50 23.55
C ARG A 248 -0.25 -9.53 24.96
N ALA A 249 -0.50 -8.36 25.54
CA ALA A 249 -1.13 -8.25 26.86
C ALA A 249 -2.55 -8.82 26.85
N GLU A 250 -3.35 -8.53 25.81
CA GLU A 250 -4.70 -9.07 25.62
C GLU A 250 -4.69 -10.60 25.50
N ILE A 251 -3.80 -11.17 24.69
CA ILE A 251 -3.63 -12.61 24.52
C ILE A 251 -3.29 -13.26 25.88
N GLU A 252 -2.38 -12.67 26.64
CA GLU A 252 -1.99 -13.22 27.94
C GLU A 252 -3.13 -13.14 28.95
N ALA A 253 -3.85 -12.03 29.00
CA ALA A 253 -4.99 -11.85 29.91
C ALA A 253 -6.11 -12.89 29.65
N TRP A 254 -6.30 -13.30 28.41
CA TRP A 254 -7.34 -14.25 28.02
C TRP A 254 -6.83 -15.67 27.75
N ARG A 255 -5.53 -15.95 27.98
CA ARG A 255 -4.89 -17.25 27.72
C ARG A 255 -5.68 -18.44 28.27
N ARG A 256 -6.19 -18.35 29.50
CA ARG A 256 -6.99 -19.43 30.13
C ARG A 256 -8.26 -19.74 29.34
N VAL A 257 -8.97 -18.71 28.89
CA VAL A 257 -10.18 -18.88 28.08
C VAL A 257 -9.83 -19.47 26.71
N THR A 258 -8.79 -18.95 26.08
CA THR A 258 -8.29 -19.43 24.78
C THR A 258 -7.96 -20.92 24.81
N LEU A 259 -7.27 -21.40 25.84
CA LEU A 259 -6.90 -22.81 25.97
C LEU A 259 -8.06 -23.71 26.42
N GLY A 260 -9.11 -23.13 27.00
CA GLY A 260 -10.26 -23.87 27.52
C GLY A 260 -11.21 -24.47 26.48
N ILE A 261 -10.98 -24.23 25.18
CA ILE A 261 -11.76 -24.82 24.08
C ILE A 261 -11.14 -26.10 23.48
N SER A 262 -9.97 -26.50 23.96
CA SER A 262 -9.34 -27.75 23.51
C SER A 262 -10.01 -28.96 24.16
N PHE A 263 -10.21 -30.06 23.40
CA PHE A 263 -10.74 -31.34 23.90
C PHE A 263 -9.71 -32.05 24.80
#